data_d577888edc9618510a0c8d000583fb9d
#
_entry.id   d577888edc9618510a0c8d000583fb9d
#
_cell.length_a   1.000
_cell.length_b   1.000
_cell.length_c   1.000
_cell.angle_alpha   90.00
_cell.angle_beta   90.00
_cell.angle_gamma   90.00
#
_symmetry.space_group_name_H-M   'P 1'
#
loop_
_entity.id
_entity.type
_entity.pdbx_description
1 polymer ?
#
loop_
_entity_poly.entity_id
_entity_poly.type
_entity_poly.pdbx_seq_one_letter_code
_entity_poly.pdbx_strand_id
1 'polypeptide(L)'
;MSLPIENYALVGDCHTAALVGNDGSIDWLCLPRFDSGACFAALLGGPEHGRWLLAPAAQPTQVRRRYRGDTLILETEFDTEEGSVRVIDFMPLSDKRWDIVRIVEGLSGRVSMRMELRVRFDYGSIVPWVHRSQGILLLTAGPDTLELSASVAIEGENMHSIAEFSVSAGERESFTLNYRPSHLGIDEAIDAERELTETEARWQEWSGRCTYRGPWHAAVVRSLITLKALTYKPTGGLIAAPTTSLPEWPGGTRNWDYRYCWLRDATFTLNALLLAGYEGEAAAWREWLLRAVAGSPDDLQILYGVTGVRRLDEYELAWLPGYEKSAPVRIGNAAARQFQLDVYGEVMDTLH
;
A
#
# COMPACT_ATOMS: atom_id res chain seq x y z
N MET A 1 -15.49 12.00 3.49
CA MET A 1 -14.51 12.66 2.59
C MET A 1 -13.13 12.13 2.99
N SER A 2 -12.26 11.92 2.00
CA SER A 2 -10.86 11.57 2.23
C SER A 2 -10.14 12.65 3.04
N LEU A 3 -9.08 12.26 3.73
CA LEU A 3 -8.20 13.20 4.42
C LEU A 3 -7.35 13.99 3.40
N PRO A 4 -6.79 15.16 3.77
CA PRO A 4 -5.71 15.79 3.02
C PRO A 4 -4.56 14.80 2.78
N ILE A 5 -3.94 14.83 1.58
CA ILE A 5 -2.96 13.80 1.19
C ILE A 5 -1.75 13.74 2.12
N GLU A 6 -1.32 14.86 2.70
CA GLU A 6 -0.25 14.96 3.69
C GLU A 6 -0.55 14.22 5.00
N ASN A 7 -1.82 13.88 5.24
CA ASN A 7 -2.25 13.11 6.41
C ASN A 7 -2.21 11.59 6.19
N TYR A 8 -1.77 11.13 5.02
CA TYR A 8 -1.53 9.72 4.75
C TYR A 8 -0.06 9.35 4.90
N ALA A 9 0.20 8.14 5.36
CA ALA A 9 1.51 7.51 5.38
C ALA A 9 1.47 6.21 4.58
N LEU A 10 2.58 5.89 3.92
CA LEU A 10 2.74 4.67 3.13
C LEU A 10 3.23 3.51 3.99
N VAL A 11 2.59 2.36 3.90
CA VAL A 11 3.15 1.06 4.29
C VAL A 11 3.15 0.13 3.08
N GLY A 12 4.11 -0.78 2.96
CA GLY A 12 4.23 -1.63 1.76
C GLY A 12 5.21 -2.78 1.96
N ASP A 13 5.07 -3.79 1.10
CA ASP A 13 5.82 -5.05 1.12
C ASP A 13 6.63 -5.30 -0.16
N CYS A 14 6.74 -4.32 -1.04
CA CYS A 14 7.33 -4.43 -2.37
C CYS A 14 6.51 -5.31 -3.36
N HIS A 15 5.24 -5.57 -3.07
CA HIS A 15 4.25 -6.15 -3.98
C HIS A 15 3.09 -5.19 -4.18
N THR A 16 2.72 -4.54 -3.10
CA THR A 16 1.66 -3.55 -3.03
C THR A 16 1.95 -2.55 -1.91
N ALA A 17 1.05 -1.57 -1.77
CA ALA A 17 1.16 -0.58 -0.70
C ALA A 17 -0.22 -0.12 -0.25
N ALA A 18 -0.31 0.24 1.04
CA ALA A 18 -1.48 0.83 1.65
C ALA A 18 -1.21 2.27 2.09
N LEU A 19 -2.23 3.12 2.03
CA LEU A 19 -2.19 4.48 2.58
C LEU A 19 -2.99 4.53 3.88
N VAL A 20 -2.28 4.85 4.96
CA VAL A 20 -2.80 4.92 6.33
C VAL A 20 -3.00 6.38 6.71
N GLY A 21 -4.24 6.79 6.98
CA GLY A 21 -4.59 8.12 7.47
C GLY A 21 -4.17 8.33 8.93
N ASN A 22 -4.02 9.59 9.32
CA ASN A 22 -3.72 9.96 10.72
C ASN A 22 -4.92 9.74 11.67
N ASP A 23 -6.08 9.42 11.13
CA ASP A 23 -7.27 8.97 11.87
C ASP A 23 -7.28 7.46 12.15
N GLY A 24 -6.25 6.73 11.68
CA GLY A 24 -6.13 5.28 11.81
C GLY A 24 -6.87 4.48 10.74
N SER A 25 -7.37 5.11 9.66
CA SER A 25 -8.01 4.42 8.54
C SER A 25 -7.01 4.07 7.44
N ILE A 26 -7.07 2.87 6.89
CA ILE A 26 -6.45 2.51 5.61
C ILE A 26 -7.49 2.76 4.52
N ASP A 27 -7.26 3.77 3.70
CA ASP A 27 -8.23 4.25 2.70
C ASP A 27 -7.87 3.88 1.26
N TRP A 28 -6.67 3.32 1.05
CA TRP A 28 -6.21 2.83 -0.24
C TRP A 28 -5.44 1.54 -0.08
N LEU A 29 -5.82 0.53 -0.85
CA LEU A 29 -5.11 -0.75 -0.96
C LEU A 29 -5.53 -1.49 -2.22
N CYS A 30 -4.55 -1.95 -3.00
CA CYS A 30 -4.71 -2.91 -4.09
C CYS A 30 -4.06 -4.23 -3.69
N LEU A 31 -4.69 -5.37 -3.96
CA LEU A 31 -4.15 -6.70 -3.68
C LEU A 31 -4.40 -7.63 -4.87
N PRO A 32 -3.46 -8.54 -5.20
CA PRO A 32 -2.15 -8.76 -4.54
C PRO A 32 -1.03 -7.86 -5.06
N ARG A 33 -1.26 -7.03 -6.08
CA ARG A 33 -0.25 -6.18 -6.72
C ARG A 33 -0.67 -4.72 -6.74
N PHE A 34 0.29 -3.83 -6.96
CA PHE A 34 0.04 -2.40 -7.14
C PHE A 34 -1.04 -2.11 -8.21
N ASP A 35 -0.99 -2.82 -9.34
CA ASP A 35 -1.87 -2.63 -10.51
C ASP A 35 -3.15 -3.48 -10.46
N SER A 36 -3.39 -4.21 -9.37
CA SER A 36 -4.65 -4.94 -9.13
C SER A 36 -5.82 -4.01 -8.81
N GLY A 37 -7.03 -4.53 -8.87
CA GLY A 37 -8.23 -3.84 -8.39
C GLY A 37 -8.10 -3.46 -6.92
N ALA A 38 -8.52 -2.26 -6.56
CA ALA A 38 -8.50 -1.84 -5.16
C ALA A 38 -9.59 -2.56 -4.35
N CYS A 39 -9.24 -3.03 -3.15
CA CYS A 39 -10.18 -3.53 -2.14
C CYS A 39 -10.55 -2.46 -1.09
N PHE A 40 -9.72 -1.40 -1.00
CA PHE A 40 -10.04 -0.15 -0.30
C PHE A 40 -9.82 1.01 -1.26
N ALA A 41 -10.86 1.81 -1.48
CA ALA A 41 -10.86 2.96 -2.37
C ALA A 41 -11.51 4.20 -1.73
N ALA A 42 -11.61 4.27 -0.41
CA ALA A 42 -12.16 5.43 0.31
C ALA A 42 -11.38 6.72 0.00
N LEU A 43 -10.09 6.61 -0.35
CA LEU A 43 -9.25 7.73 -0.81
C LEU A 43 -9.90 8.49 -1.98
N LEU A 44 -10.53 7.78 -2.91
CA LEU A 44 -11.14 8.35 -4.12
C LEU A 44 -12.66 8.53 -3.99
N GLY A 45 -13.20 8.30 -2.79
CA GLY A 45 -14.64 8.40 -2.55
C GLY A 45 -14.97 8.68 -1.09
N GLY A 46 -15.47 7.66 -0.41
CA GLY A 46 -15.81 7.69 1.00
C GLY A 46 -15.74 6.29 1.62
N PRO A 47 -16.02 6.16 2.93
CA PRO A 47 -15.96 4.88 3.63
C PRO A 47 -16.76 3.75 2.98
N GLU A 48 -17.82 4.07 2.26
CA GLU A 48 -18.67 3.12 1.51
C GLU A 48 -17.93 2.43 0.37
N HIS A 49 -16.82 3.00 -0.13
CA HIS A 49 -16.00 2.43 -1.20
C HIS A 49 -14.84 1.55 -0.67
N GLY A 50 -14.86 1.24 0.63
CA GLY A 50 -13.90 0.34 1.26
C GLY A 50 -12.80 1.07 2.02
N ARG A 51 -12.65 0.67 3.31
CA ARG A 51 -11.59 1.13 4.22
C ARG A 51 -11.39 0.16 5.38
N TRP A 52 -10.33 0.36 6.12
CA TRP A 52 -10.08 -0.35 7.37
C TRP A 52 -9.67 0.63 8.48
N LEU A 53 -10.64 1.06 9.28
CA LEU A 53 -10.43 1.93 10.44
C LEU A 53 -10.00 1.12 11.66
N LEU A 54 -9.02 1.62 12.41
CA LEU A 54 -8.62 1.14 13.73
C LEU A 54 -8.15 2.33 14.56
N ALA A 55 -8.99 2.79 15.50
CA ALA A 55 -8.78 4.02 16.25
C ALA A 55 -9.47 3.96 17.62
N PRO A 56 -9.13 4.86 18.56
CA PRO A 56 -9.92 5.05 19.78
C PRO A 56 -11.39 5.33 19.43
N ALA A 57 -12.30 4.78 20.25
CA ALA A 57 -13.74 5.03 20.10
C ALA A 57 -14.10 6.48 20.41
N ALA A 58 -13.37 7.11 21.34
CA ALA A 58 -13.47 8.54 21.65
C ALA A 58 -12.55 9.35 20.73
N GLN A 59 -12.91 10.62 20.48
CA GLN A 59 -12.08 11.56 19.72
C GLN A 59 -10.72 11.74 20.42
N PRO A 60 -9.59 11.48 19.74
CA PRO A 60 -8.27 11.73 20.32
C PRO A 60 -8.03 13.22 20.58
N THR A 61 -7.37 13.52 21.69
CA THR A 61 -6.92 14.89 22.04
C THR A 61 -5.63 15.28 21.29
N GLN A 62 -4.81 14.28 20.98
CA GLN A 62 -3.58 14.45 20.18
C GLN A 62 -3.29 13.20 19.37
N VAL A 63 -2.73 13.39 18.16
CA VAL A 63 -2.22 12.30 17.30
C VAL A 63 -0.78 12.61 16.93
N ARG A 64 0.10 11.61 17.08
CA ARG A 64 1.50 11.69 16.67
C ARG A 64 1.83 10.50 15.80
N ARG A 65 2.60 10.72 14.73
CA ARG A 65 3.02 9.65 13.82
C ARG A 65 4.50 9.66 13.56
N ARG A 66 5.06 8.48 13.41
CA ARG A 66 6.43 8.28 12.94
C ARG A 66 6.59 6.91 12.30
N TYR A 67 7.58 6.75 11.47
CA TYR A 67 8.08 5.42 11.14
C TYR A 67 9.05 4.96 12.22
N ARG A 68 9.05 3.65 12.51
CA ARG A 68 9.98 3.03 13.44
C ARG A 68 11.36 2.98 12.79
N GLY A 69 12.25 3.89 13.19
CA GLY A 69 13.59 3.99 12.60
C GLY A 69 13.57 4.07 11.06
N ASP A 70 14.51 3.38 10.44
CA ASP A 70 14.67 3.32 8.99
C ASP A 70 13.91 2.13 8.39
N THR A 71 12.60 2.08 8.62
CA THR A 71 11.67 1.04 8.17
C THR A 71 10.41 1.65 7.54
N LEU A 72 9.50 0.79 7.02
CA LEU A 72 8.11 1.15 6.67
C LEU A 72 7.09 0.65 7.72
N ILE A 73 7.52 0.44 8.95
CA ILE A 73 6.63 0.18 10.08
C ILE A 73 6.15 1.54 10.61
N LEU A 74 4.87 1.81 10.46
CA LEU A 74 4.24 3.05 10.89
C LEU A 74 3.75 2.92 12.33
N GLU A 75 4.07 3.88 13.18
CA GLU A 75 3.52 4.02 14.52
C GLU A 75 2.65 5.28 14.59
N THR A 76 1.37 5.09 14.93
CA THR A 76 0.43 6.18 15.20
C THR A 76 0.03 6.14 16.66
N GLU A 77 0.37 7.16 17.43
CA GLU A 77 0.01 7.32 18.83
C GLU A 77 -1.21 8.22 18.96
N PHE A 78 -2.22 7.76 19.70
CA PHE A 78 -3.42 8.50 20.00
C PHE A 78 -3.48 8.74 21.52
N ASP A 79 -3.55 10.00 21.91
CA ASP A 79 -3.85 10.40 23.29
C ASP A 79 -5.35 10.68 23.41
N THR A 80 -5.97 10.17 24.47
CA THR A 80 -7.38 10.37 24.81
C THR A 80 -7.48 10.81 26.28
N GLU A 81 -8.67 11.18 26.74
CA GLU A 81 -8.89 11.47 28.17
C GLU A 81 -8.74 10.23 29.05
N GLU A 82 -8.91 9.02 28.50
CA GLU A 82 -8.83 7.74 29.22
C GLU A 82 -7.42 7.16 29.27
N GLY A 83 -6.50 7.64 28.43
CA GLY A 83 -5.13 7.13 28.29
C GLY A 83 -4.59 7.29 26.90
N SER A 84 -3.50 6.58 26.64
CA SER A 84 -2.80 6.64 25.33
C SER A 84 -2.62 5.24 24.76
N VAL A 85 -2.78 5.11 23.45
CA VAL A 85 -2.52 3.88 22.68
C VAL A 85 -1.64 4.17 21.48
N ARG A 86 -0.94 3.13 21.01
CA ARG A 86 -0.20 3.12 19.75
C ARG A 86 -0.79 2.08 18.82
N VAL A 87 -1.05 2.45 17.58
CA VAL A 87 -1.33 1.53 16.48
C VAL A 87 -0.05 1.37 15.66
N ILE A 88 0.37 0.14 15.44
CA ILE A 88 1.55 -0.24 14.67
C ILE A 88 1.06 -0.90 13.38
N ASP A 89 1.24 -0.24 12.25
CA ASP A 89 0.79 -0.69 10.93
C ASP A 89 1.99 -1.08 10.08
N PHE A 90 1.97 -2.27 9.49
CA PHE A 90 3.03 -2.72 8.60
C PHE A 90 2.56 -3.84 7.66
N MET A 91 3.34 -4.06 6.62
CA MET A 91 3.20 -5.19 5.70
C MET A 91 4.47 -6.04 5.77
N PRO A 92 4.38 -7.33 6.17
CA PRO A 92 5.51 -8.24 6.21
C PRO A 92 6.17 -8.41 4.84
N LEU A 93 7.50 -8.38 4.79
CA LEU A 93 8.26 -8.60 3.57
C LEU A 93 8.33 -10.10 3.24
N SER A 94 7.24 -10.65 2.68
CA SER A 94 7.08 -12.06 2.32
C SER A 94 7.11 -12.24 0.80
N ASP A 95 7.56 -13.40 0.31
CA ASP A 95 7.48 -13.79 -1.11
C ASP A 95 6.26 -14.68 -1.41
N LYS A 96 5.51 -15.07 -0.39
CA LYS A 96 4.44 -16.08 -0.52
C LYS A 96 3.08 -15.61 -0.04
N ARG A 97 3.04 -14.48 0.68
CA ARG A 97 1.83 -13.97 1.34
C ARG A 97 1.74 -12.46 1.17
N TRP A 98 0.53 -11.97 1.21
CA TRP A 98 0.22 -10.54 1.12
C TRP A 98 -0.58 -10.17 2.37
N ASP A 99 0.13 -9.87 3.45
CA ASP A 99 -0.46 -9.57 4.74
C ASP A 99 -0.36 -8.09 5.07
N ILE A 100 -1.40 -7.53 5.69
CA ILE A 100 -1.33 -6.29 6.44
C ILE A 100 -1.57 -6.61 7.91
N VAL A 101 -0.65 -6.18 8.75
CA VAL A 101 -0.72 -6.39 10.19
C VAL A 101 -0.93 -5.04 10.88
N ARG A 102 -1.85 -5.02 11.83
CA ARG A 102 -2.16 -3.88 12.68
C ARG A 102 -2.13 -4.34 14.13
N ILE A 103 -1.25 -3.77 14.96
CA ILE A 103 -1.13 -4.09 16.39
C ILE A 103 -1.53 -2.84 17.18
N VAL A 104 -2.43 -3.01 18.15
CA VAL A 104 -2.78 -1.98 19.13
C VAL A 104 -2.03 -2.26 20.40
N GLU A 105 -1.26 -1.29 20.88
CA GLU A 105 -0.50 -1.35 22.14
C GLU A 105 -1.02 -0.29 23.10
N GLY A 106 -1.44 -0.69 24.30
CA GLY A 106 -1.78 0.24 25.38
C GLY A 106 -0.52 0.86 25.98
N LEU A 107 -0.41 2.19 25.97
CA LEU A 107 0.72 2.92 26.53
C LEU A 107 0.44 3.42 27.97
N SER A 108 -0.77 3.91 28.22
CA SER A 108 -1.21 4.38 29.53
C SER A 108 -2.72 4.30 29.67
N GLY A 109 -3.23 4.19 30.91
CA GLY A 109 -4.66 4.15 31.19
C GLY A 109 -5.33 2.90 30.60
N ARG A 110 -6.60 3.03 30.26
CA ARG A 110 -7.39 2.01 29.54
C ARG A 110 -8.23 2.69 28.48
N VAL A 111 -7.92 2.43 27.23
CA VAL A 111 -8.55 3.11 26.10
C VAL A 111 -9.51 2.18 25.38
N SER A 112 -10.73 2.65 25.16
CA SER A 112 -11.73 1.97 24.33
C SER A 112 -11.40 2.17 22.87
N MET A 113 -11.31 1.06 22.11
CA MET A 113 -10.94 1.01 20.70
C MET A 113 -12.11 0.54 19.83
N ARG A 114 -12.15 1.02 18.61
CA ARG A 114 -13.06 0.57 17.56
C ARG A 114 -12.29 0.19 16.29
N MET A 115 -12.55 -1.00 15.79
CA MET A 115 -12.15 -1.45 14.47
C MET A 115 -13.38 -1.51 13.57
N GLU A 116 -13.29 -0.98 12.35
CA GLU A 116 -14.28 -1.13 11.28
C GLU A 116 -13.58 -1.55 9.99
N LEU A 117 -13.85 -2.75 9.52
CA LEU A 117 -13.37 -3.25 8.24
C LEU A 117 -14.53 -3.28 7.24
N ARG A 118 -14.42 -2.49 6.20
CA ARG A 118 -15.35 -2.43 5.08
C ARG A 118 -14.61 -2.78 3.79
N VAL A 119 -14.60 -4.04 3.42
CA VAL A 119 -14.03 -4.50 2.14
C VAL A 119 -15.00 -4.22 1.02
N ARG A 120 -14.49 -3.64 -0.06
CA ARG A 120 -15.21 -3.42 -1.32
C ARG A 120 -14.24 -3.67 -2.46
N PHE A 121 -14.36 -4.81 -3.13
CA PHE A 121 -13.50 -5.14 -4.26
C PHE A 121 -13.80 -4.28 -5.47
N ASP A 122 -12.89 -4.32 -6.45
CA ASP A 122 -12.96 -3.61 -7.72
C ASP A 122 -13.34 -2.13 -7.52
N TYR A 123 -12.48 -1.43 -6.77
CA TYR A 123 -12.60 0.03 -6.52
C TYR A 123 -13.93 0.42 -5.88
N GLY A 124 -14.44 -0.38 -4.97
CA GLY A 124 -15.66 -0.06 -4.24
C GLY A 124 -16.94 -0.62 -4.82
N SER A 125 -16.91 -1.25 -6.00
CA SER A 125 -18.10 -1.69 -6.73
C SER A 125 -18.67 -3.02 -6.23
N ILE A 126 -17.85 -3.91 -5.66
CA ILE A 126 -18.26 -5.27 -5.30
C ILE A 126 -18.24 -5.47 -3.79
N VAL A 127 -19.40 -5.80 -3.22
CA VAL A 127 -19.54 -6.23 -1.83
C VAL A 127 -19.22 -7.72 -1.72
N PRO A 128 -18.26 -8.15 -0.88
CA PRO A 128 -17.91 -9.56 -0.73
C PRO A 128 -18.99 -10.38 -0.02
N TRP A 129 -19.01 -11.66 -0.30
CA TRP A 129 -19.63 -12.61 0.61
C TRP A 129 -18.74 -12.82 1.81
N VAL A 130 -19.35 -12.81 3.00
CA VAL A 130 -18.64 -12.91 4.27
C VAL A 130 -19.09 -14.16 5.00
N HIS A 131 -18.15 -15.03 5.37
CA HIS A 131 -18.43 -16.18 6.22
C HIS A 131 -17.25 -16.47 7.15
N ARG A 132 -17.50 -17.21 8.20
CA ARG A 132 -16.48 -17.57 9.20
C ARG A 132 -16.09 -19.03 9.05
N SER A 133 -14.80 -19.31 8.99
CA SER A 133 -14.26 -20.67 8.96
C SER A 133 -13.00 -20.74 9.81
N GLN A 134 -12.91 -21.75 10.67
CA GLN A 134 -11.74 -21.98 11.54
C GLN A 134 -11.33 -20.75 12.39
N GLY A 135 -12.29 -19.93 12.80
CA GLY A 135 -12.03 -18.69 13.56
C GLY A 135 -11.66 -17.48 12.70
N ILE A 136 -11.37 -17.66 11.41
CA ILE A 136 -11.00 -16.62 10.45
C ILE A 136 -12.26 -16.12 9.73
N LEU A 137 -12.34 -14.81 9.51
CA LEU A 137 -13.39 -14.21 8.70
C LEU A 137 -12.94 -14.13 7.24
N LEU A 138 -13.67 -14.78 6.36
CA LEU A 138 -13.38 -14.83 4.92
C LEU A 138 -14.32 -13.88 4.18
N LEU A 139 -13.74 -13.00 3.36
CA LEU A 139 -14.44 -12.01 2.56
C LEU A 139 -14.11 -12.27 1.09
N THR A 140 -15.03 -12.89 0.36
CA THR A 140 -14.78 -13.44 -1.00
C THR A 140 -15.60 -12.72 -2.05
N ALA A 141 -14.96 -12.33 -3.16
CA ALA A 141 -15.64 -11.83 -4.36
C ALA A 141 -14.87 -12.26 -5.62
N GLY A 142 -15.51 -13.11 -6.44
CA GLY A 142 -14.90 -13.62 -7.66
C GLY A 142 -13.61 -14.40 -7.41
N PRO A 143 -12.48 -13.99 -8.03
CA PRO A 143 -11.20 -14.67 -7.86
C PRO A 143 -10.50 -14.36 -6.53
N ASP A 144 -10.97 -13.38 -5.77
CA ASP A 144 -10.26 -12.77 -4.64
C ASP A 144 -10.91 -13.14 -3.30
N THR A 145 -10.07 -13.42 -2.30
CA THR A 145 -10.49 -13.58 -0.91
C THR A 145 -9.53 -12.81 -0.01
N LEU A 146 -10.12 -12.06 0.94
CA LEU A 146 -9.41 -11.54 2.10
C LEU A 146 -9.76 -12.35 3.33
N GLU A 147 -8.76 -12.64 4.16
CA GLU A 147 -8.85 -13.40 5.40
C GLU A 147 -8.51 -12.50 6.56
N LEU A 148 -9.48 -12.21 7.43
CA LEU A 148 -9.24 -11.42 8.64
C LEU A 148 -9.11 -12.35 9.85
N SER A 149 -7.95 -12.32 10.49
CA SER A 149 -7.67 -12.90 11.80
C SER A 149 -7.52 -11.78 12.83
N ALA A 150 -8.02 -11.98 14.04
CA ALA A 150 -7.91 -11.00 15.12
C ALA A 150 -7.85 -11.70 16.48
N SER A 151 -7.17 -11.08 17.43
CA SER A 151 -7.14 -11.53 18.84
C SER A 151 -8.40 -11.20 19.63
N VAL A 152 -9.26 -10.32 19.07
CA VAL A 152 -10.54 -9.91 19.66
C VAL A 152 -11.73 -10.41 18.85
N ALA A 153 -12.92 -10.41 19.46
CA ALA A 153 -14.14 -10.80 18.77
C ALA A 153 -14.53 -9.80 17.68
N ILE A 154 -14.93 -10.32 16.53
CA ILE A 154 -15.42 -9.52 15.40
C ILE A 154 -16.89 -9.82 15.19
N GLU A 155 -17.69 -8.78 15.00
CA GLU A 155 -19.11 -8.88 14.69
C GLU A 155 -19.40 -8.34 13.30
N GLY A 156 -20.51 -8.79 12.69
CA GLY A 156 -21.00 -8.27 11.41
C GLY A 156 -22.10 -7.25 11.65
N GLU A 157 -21.98 -6.07 11.05
CA GLU A 157 -22.99 -5.02 11.11
C GLU A 157 -23.09 -4.31 9.76
N ASN A 158 -24.31 -4.16 9.21
CA ASN A 158 -24.55 -3.36 8.00
C ASN A 158 -23.57 -3.59 6.84
N MET A 159 -23.24 -4.87 6.55
CA MET A 159 -22.30 -5.29 5.49
C MET A 159 -20.85 -4.81 5.71
N HIS A 160 -20.43 -4.63 6.96
CA HIS A 160 -19.05 -4.46 7.38
C HIS A 160 -18.78 -5.24 8.68
N SER A 161 -17.52 -5.39 9.03
CA SER A 161 -17.07 -6.11 10.22
C SER A 161 -16.57 -5.11 11.24
N ILE A 162 -17.02 -5.25 12.49
CA ILE A 162 -16.65 -4.37 13.60
C ILE A 162 -16.07 -5.16 14.75
N ALA A 163 -15.19 -4.52 15.53
CA ALA A 163 -14.80 -4.96 16.84
C ALA A 163 -14.72 -3.75 17.79
N GLU A 164 -15.32 -3.88 18.94
CA GLU A 164 -15.22 -2.92 20.04
C GLU A 164 -14.53 -3.63 21.21
N PHE A 165 -13.41 -3.07 21.67
CA PHE A 165 -12.57 -3.66 22.69
C PHE A 165 -11.87 -2.57 23.48
N SER A 166 -11.19 -2.92 24.57
CA SER A 166 -10.40 -1.97 25.35
C SER A 166 -9.01 -2.52 25.55
N VAL A 167 -8.00 -1.63 25.55
CA VAL A 167 -6.60 -1.98 25.76
C VAL A 167 -6.06 -1.19 26.95
N SER A 168 -5.52 -1.89 27.95
CA SER A 168 -4.85 -1.30 29.12
C SER A 168 -3.35 -1.15 28.87
N ALA A 169 -2.68 -0.34 29.69
CA ALA A 169 -1.23 -0.18 29.59
C ALA A 169 -0.48 -1.53 29.64
N GLY A 170 0.34 -1.80 28.62
CA GLY A 170 1.10 -3.04 28.43
C GLY A 170 0.35 -4.17 27.74
N GLU A 171 -0.96 -4.05 27.51
CA GLU A 171 -1.73 -5.01 26.71
C GLU A 171 -1.55 -4.75 25.22
N ARG A 172 -1.67 -5.81 24.40
CA ARG A 172 -1.61 -5.76 22.95
C ARG A 172 -2.70 -6.60 22.32
N GLU A 173 -3.31 -6.05 21.28
CA GLU A 173 -4.27 -6.74 20.42
C GLU A 173 -3.82 -6.64 18.97
N SER A 174 -4.06 -7.70 18.19
CA SER A 174 -3.58 -7.76 16.81
C SER A 174 -4.66 -8.14 15.82
N PHE A 175 -4.51 -7.61 14.61
CA PHE A 175 -5.34 -7.89 13.45
C PHE A 175 -4.45 -8.15 12.26
N THR A 176 -4.75 -9.19 11.49
CA THR A 176 -4.05 -9.53 10.26
C THR A 176 -5.05 -9.71 9.14
N LEU A 177 -4.84 -9.00 8.03
CA LEU A 177 -5.61 -9.15 6.81
C LEU A 177 -4.70 -9.75 5.73
N ASN A 178 -4.98 -11.00 5.31
CA ASN A 178 -4.27 -11.72 4.27
C ASN A 178 -5.08 -11.76 2.98
N TYR A 179 -4.41 -11.67 1.83
CA TYR A 179 -5.00 -11.95 0.52
C TYR A 179 -4.62 -13.34 0.04
N ARG A 180 -5.58 -14.02 -0.59
CA ARG A 180 -5.34 -15.22 -1.40
C ARG A 180 -6.32 -15.34 -2.57
N PRO A 181 -5.95 -16.08 -3.62
CA PRO A 181 -6.90 -16.52 -4.64
C PRO A 181 -8.03 -17.38 -4.03
N SER A 182 -9.29 -17.09 -4.38
CA SER A 182 -10.47 -17.69 -3.75
C SER A 182 -10.57 -19.22 -3.89
N HIS A 183 -9.91 -19.81 -4.89
CA HIS A 183 -9.91 -21.25 -5.14
C HIS A 183 -8.85 -22.03 -4.32
N LEU A 184 -7.99 -21.33 -3.58
CA LEU A 184 -7.00 -21.96 -2.69
C LEU A 184 -7.59 -22.20 -1.29
N GLY A 185 -6.93 -23.03 -0.49
CA GLY A 185 -7.28 -23.27 0.91
C GLY A 185 -6.97 -22.09 1.81
N ILE A 186 -7.52 -22.08 3.03
CA ILE A 186 -7.25 -21.07 4.05
C ILE A 186 -5.79 -21.19 4.50
N ASP A 187 -5.10 -20.06 4.57
CA ASP A 187 -3.74 -19.99 5.08
C ASP A 187 -3.69 -20.05 6.61
N GLU A 188 -2.61 -20.56 7.16
CA GLU A 188 -2.38 -20.47 8.60
C GLU A 188 -2.21 -19.00 9.02
N ALA A 189 -2.81 -18.65 10.17
CA ALA A 189 -2.63 -17.32 10.75
C ALA A 189 -1.15 -17.09 11.11
N ILE A 190 -0.65 -15.90 10.83
CA ILE A 190 0.71 -15.50 11.21
C ILE A 190 0.77 -15.00 12.66
N ASP A 191 1.93 -15.13 13.27
CA ASP A 191 2.25 -14.49 14.54
C ASP A 191 2.65 -13.03 14.29
N ALA A 192 1.77 -12.10 14.65
CA ALA A 192 1.94 -10.67 14.40
C ALA A 192 3.22 -10.08 15.04
N GLU A 193 3.59 -10.55 16.24
CA GLU A 193 4.79 -10.06 16.95
C GLU A 193 6.08 -10.57 16.31
N ARG A 194 6.08 -11.82 15.88
CA ARG A 194 7.21 -12.38 15.14
C ARG A 194 7.38 -11.66 13.81
N GLU A 195 6.30 -11.47 13.05
CA GLU A 195 6.36 -10.77 11.78
C GLU A 195 6.79 -9.30 11.93
N LEU A 196 6.39 -8.63 13.01
CA LEU A 196 6.86 -7.28 13.35
C LEU A 196 8.39 -7.26 13.50
N THR A 197 8.93 -8.18 14.29
CA THR A 197 10.37 -8.29 14.55
C THR A 197 11.16 -8.62 13.28
N GLU A 198 10.66 -9.58 12.49
CA GLU A 198 11.31 -9.98 11.23
C GLU A 198 11.25 -8.86 10.18
N THR A 199 10.12 -8.17 10.07
CA THR A 199 9.95 -7.04 9.14
C THR A 199 10.88 -5.87 9.50
N GLU A 200 10.99 -5.55 10.78
CA GLU A 200 11.92 -4.53 11.27
C GLU A 200 13.37 -4.90 10.91
N ALA A 201 13.79 -6.11 11.20
CA ALA A 201 15.15 -6.58 10.91
C ALA A 201 15.47 -6.53 9.39
N ARG A 202 14.53 -6.95 8.54
CA ARG A 202 14.72 -6.91 7.07
C ARG A 202 14.83 -5.49 6.53
N TRP A 203 14.00 -4.56 7.00
CA TRP A 203 14.12 -3.16 6.61
C TRP A 203 15.42 -2.53 7.09
N GLN A 204 15.84 -2.80 8.33
CA GLN A 204 17.10 -2.30 8.89
C GLN A 204 18.31 -2.87 8.14
N GLU A 205 18.30 -4.15 7.78
CA GLU A 205 19.33 -4.77 6.95
C GLU A 205 19.41 -4.07 5.59
N TRP A 206 18.26 -3.83 4.95
CA TRP A 206 18.24 -3.18 3.65
C TRP A 206 18.69 -1.71 3.75
N SER A 207 18.11 -0.92 4.64
CA SER A 207 18.42 0.51 4.79
C SER A 207 19.86 0.76 5.24
N GLY A 208 20.42 -0.17 6.03
CA GLY A 208 21.80 -0.12 6.50
C GLY A 208 22.87 -0.21 5.40
N ARG A 209 22.51 -0.67 4.20
CA ARG A 209 23.40 -0.74 3.02
C ARG A 209 23.68 0.63 2.41
N CYS A 210 22.89 1.67 2.71
CA CYS A 210 23.08 3.01 2.18
C CYS A 210 24.51 3.50 2.41
N THR A 211 25.17 3.91 1.35
CA THR A 211 26.58 4.37 1.41
C THR A 211 26.70 5.88 1.67
N TYR A 212 25.62 6.65 1.50
CA TYR A 212 25.63 8.09 1.78
C TYR A 212 25.81 8.37 3.27
N ARG A 213 26.75 9.28 3.62
CA ARG A 213 27.10 9.64 4.99
C ARG A 213 27.05 11.15 5.25
N GLY A 214 26.36 11.89 4.39
CA GLY A 214 26.25 13.35 4.50
C GLY A 214 25.23 13.81 5.56
N PRO A 215 25.08 15.13 5.73
CA PRO A 215 24.19 15.72 6.74
C PRO A 215 22.71 15.42 6.54
N TRP A 216 22.31 14.98 5.34
CA TRP A 216 20.94 14.65 4.98
C TRP A 216 20.65 13.14 5.02
N HIS A 217 21.49 12.36 5.71
CA HIS A 217 21.41 10.89 5.74
C HIS A 217 19.98 10.38 6.03
N ALA A 218 19.34 10.90 7.06
CA ALA A 218 17.98 10.46 7.43
C ALA A 218 16.94 10.71 6.31
N ALA A 219 17.01 11.87 5.65
CA ALA A 219 16.09 12.19 4.54
C ALA A 219 16.38 11.34 3.31
N VAL A 220 17.65 11.09 3.00
CA VAL A 220 18.07 10.22 1.89
C VAL A 220 17.60 8.78 2.12
N VAL A 221 17.85 8.21 3.31
CA VAL A 221 17.41 6.84 3.64
C VAL A 221 15.90 6.75 3.59
N ARG A 222 15.16 7.72 4.11
CA ARG A 222 13.67 7.73 4.01
C ARG A 222 13.20 7.75 2.57
N SER A 223 13.80 8.54 1.70
CA SER A 223 13.48 8.57 0.26
C SER A 223 13.78 7.22 -0.41
N LEU A 224 14.95 6.62 -0.12
CA LEU A 224 15.32 5.32 -0.66
C LEU A 224 14.36 4.20 -0.24
N ILE A 225 13.92 4.18 1.04
CA ILE A 225 12.93 3.24 1.55
C ILE A 225 11.60 3.40 0.78
N THR A 226 11.19 4.63 0.50
CA THR A 226 9.97 4.89 -0.29
C THR A 226 10.12 4.37 -1.72
N LEU A 227 11.25 4.63 -2.39
CA LEU A 227 11.54 4.11 -3.72
C LEU A 227 11.59 2.58 -3.75
N LYS A 228 12.19 1.97 -2.72
CA LYS A 228 12.20 0.50 -2.55
C LYS A 228 10.78 -0.05 -2.41
N ALA A 229 9.93 0.61 -1.62
CA ALA A 229 8.54 0.20 -1.44
C ALA A 229 7.72 0.24 -2.73
N LEU A 230 8.08 1.10 -3.69
CA LEU A 230 7.45 1.22 -5.00
C LEU A 230 8.04 0.28 -6.06
N THR A 231 9.02 -0.54 -5.70
CA THR A 231 9.61 -1.55 -6.58
C THR A 231 8.87 -2.88 -6.42
N TYR A 232 8.33 -3.42 -7.52
CA TYR A 232 7.66 -4.71 -7.50
C TYR A 232 8.71 -5.83 -7.47
N LYS A 233 8.93 -6.40 -6.29
CA LYS A 233 10.00 -7.36 -6.00
C LYS A 233 10.07 -8.55 -6.95
N PRO A 234 8.95 -9.20 -7.36
CA PRO A 234 9.01 -10.39 -8.20
C PRO A 234 9.61 -10.15 -9.59
N THR A 235 9.56 -8.95 -10.11
CA THR A 235 10.01 -8.66 -11.48
C THR A 235 11.10 -7.59 -11.57
N GLY A 236 11.22 -6.73 -10.56
CA GLY A 236 12.06 -5.54 -10.55
C GLY A 236 11.39 -4.30 -11.15
N GLY A 237 10.14 -4.39 -11.62
CA GLY A 237 9.39 -3.25 -12.15
C GLY A 237 9.16 -2.18 -11.08
N LEU A 238 9.28 -0.90 -11.44
CA LEU A 238 9.16 0.24 -10.53
C LEU A 238 8.00 1.13 -10.96
N ILE A 239 7.01 1.31 -10.06
CA ILE A 239 5.83 2.13 -10.32
C ILE A 239 6.09 3.60 -10.00
N ALA A 240 5.39 4.50 -10.71
CA ALA A 240 5.49 5.94 -10.45
C ALA A 240 4.77 6.35 -9.15
N ALA A 241 3.64 5.72 -8.82
CA ALA A 241 2.93 5.91 -7.56
C ALA A 241 2.06 4.68 -7.22
N PRO A 242 1.72 4.42 -5.95
CA PRO A 242 0.88 3.30 -5.55
C PRO A 242 -0.61 3.55 -5.78
N THR A 243 -0.99 4.75 -6.24
CA THR A 243 -2.37 5.22 -6.37
C THR A 243 -2.74 5.49 -7.81
N THR A 244 -4.05 5.48 -8.09
CA THR A 244 -4.61 6.06 -9.31
C THR A 244 -5.33 7.37 -9.00
N SER A 245 -5.46 8.19 -10.01
CA SER A 245 -6.42 9.31 -10.10
C SER A 245 -6.35 10.37 -9.01
N LEU A 246 -5.20 10.52 -8.36
CA LEU A 246 -4.94 11.73 -7.61
C LEU A 246 -4.74 12.88 -8.60
N PRO A 247 -5.43 14.03 -8.40
CA PRO A 247 -5.47 15.09 -9.39
C PRO A 247 -4.15 15.88 -9.45
N GLU A 248 -3.78 16.34 -10.65
CA GLU A 248 -2.73 17.36 -10.79
C GLU A 248 -3.17 18.70 -10.17
N TRP A 249 -4.46 18.91 -10.08
CA TRP A 249 -5.11 20.05 -9.47
C TRP A 249 -6.44 19.61 -8.85
N PRO A 250 -6.73 19.88 -7.57
CA PRO A 250 -8.00 19.57 -6.93
C PRO A 250 -9.21 20.13 -7.71
N GLY A 251 -10.20 19.26 -7.99
CA GLY A 251 -11.35 19.57 -8.83
C GLY A 251 -11.10 19.50 -10.33
N GLY A 252 -9.88 19.21 -10.76
CA GLY A 252 -9.50 19.08 -12.17
C GLY A 252 -9.84 17.71 -12.78
N THR A 253 -9.62 17.60 -14.11
CA THR A 253 -9.92 16.40 -14.89
C THR A 253 -8.68 15.58 -15.26
N ARG A 254 -7.49 16.06 -14.91
CA ARG A 254 -6.21 15.40 -15.20
C ARG A 254 -5.83 14.48 -14.04
N ASN A 255 -6.51 13.33 -14.00
CA ASN A 255 -6.45 12.33 -12.92
C ASN A 255 -6.04 11.01 -13.54
N TRP A 256 -4.73 10.66 -13.46
CA TRP A 256 -4.15 9.55 -14.20
C TRP A 256 -3.83 8.38 -13.27
N ASP A 257 -3.78 7.18 -13.86
CA ASP A 257 -3.30 6.00 -13.15
C ASP A 257 -1.78 5.92 -13.21
N TYR A 258 -1.11 6.09 -12.07
CA TYR A 258 0.34 6.08 -11.94
C TYR A 258 0.91 4.76 -11.40
N ARG A 259 0.09 3.70 -11.29
CA ARG A 259 0.52 2.39 -10.76
C ARG A 259 1.33 1.55 -11.77
N TYR A 260 1.92 2.19 -12.76
CA TYR A 260 2.67 1.60 -13.86
C TYR A 260 4.12 2.02 -13.85
N CYS A 261 4.95 1.25 -14.56
CA CYS A 261 6.38 1.48 -14.68
C CYS A 261 6.67 2.42 -15.86
N TRP A 262 6.92 3.69 -15.56
CA TRP A 262 7.37 4.69 -16.52
C TRP A 262 8.87 4.57 -16.70
N LEU A 263 9.36 4.43 -17.94
CA LEU A 263 10.77 4.21 -18.21
C LEU A 263 11.63 5.39 -17.75
N ARG A 264 11.19 6.62 -18.02
CA ARG A 264 11.86 7.86 -17.58
C ARG A 264 11.99 7.94 -16.06
N ASP A 265 10.89 7.79 -15.33
CA ASP A 265 10.87 7.92 -13.86
C ASP A 265 11.77 6.87 -13.20
N ALA A 266 11.80 5.68 -13.78
CA ALA A 266 12.62 4.58 -13.30
C ALA A 266 14.12 4.84 -13.49
N THR A 267 14.56 5.44 -14.60
CA THR A 267 15.96 5.77 -14.83
C THR A 267 16.52 6.67 -13.73
N PHE A 268 15.78 7.72 -13.34
CA PHE A 268 16.19 8.59 -12.23
C PHE A 268 16.22 7.86 -10.89
N THR A 269 15.25 6.98 -10.66
CA THR A 269 15.22 6.16 -9.43
C THR A 269 16.40 5.21 -9.36
N LEU A 270 16.77 4.58 -10.47
CA LEU A 270 17.94 3.69 -10.55
C LEU A 270 19.22 4.44 -10.23
N ASN A 271 19.42 5.60 -10.83
CA ASN A 271 20.57 6.44 -10.54
C ASN A 271 20.66 6.78 -9.05
N ALA A 272 19.54 7.13 -8.41
CA ALA A 272 19.50 7.38 -6.98
C ALA A 272 19.88 6.14 -6.14
N LEU A 273 19.36 4.96 -6.51
CA LEU A 273 19.67 3.69 -5.84
C LEU A 273 21.14 3.31 -6.03
N LEU A 274 21.69 3.40 -7.26
CA LEU A 274 23.10 3.11 -7.55
C LEU A 274 24.04 4.02 -6.77
N LEU A 275 23.80 5.34 -6.79
CA LEU A 275 24.58 6.32 -6.03
C LEU A 275 24.57 6.07 -4.53
N ALA A 276 23.52 5.43 -4.02
CA ALA A 276 23.37 5.06 -2.62
C ALA A 276 23.86 3.64 -2.30
N GLY A 277 24.38 2.88 -3.28
CA GLY A 277 24.99 1.56 -3.09
C GLY A 277 24.03 0.36 -3.26
N TYR A 278 22.87 0.54 -3.91
CA TYR A 278 21.86 -0.50 -4.11
C TYR A 278 21.92 -1.10 -5.53
N GLU A 279 23.02 -1.79 -5.83
CA GLU A 279 23.26 -2.40 -7.16
C GLU A 279 22.27 -3.53 -7.50
N GLY A 280 21.76 -4.25 -6.48
CA GLY A 280 20.82 -5.35 -6.67
C GLY A 280 19.48 -4.90 -7.25
N GLU A 281 18.96 -3.76 -6.81
CA GLU A 281 17.74 -3.15 -7.30
C GLU A 281 17.91 -2.68 -8.76
N ALA A 282 19.04 -2.10 -9.08
CA ALA A 282 19.37 -1.68 -10.44
C ALA A 282 19.47 -2.89 -11.40
N ALA A 283 20.12 -3.97 -10.98
CA ALA A 283 20.20 -5.19 -11.77
C ALA A 283 18.80 -5.80 -12.02
N ALA A 284 17.96 -5.87 -11.00
CA ALA A 284 16.59 -6.39 -11.12
C ALA A 284 15.74 -5.56 -12.10
N TRP A 285 15.85 -4.22 -12.03
CA TRP A 285 15.19 -3.34 -12.99
C TRP A 285 15.70 -3.53 -14.42
N ARG A 286 17.01 -3.58 -14.61
CA ARG A 286 17.61 -3.80 -15.92
C ARG A 286 17.08 -5.10 -16.56
N GLU A 287 17.02 -6.19 -15.79
CA GLU A 287 16.45 -7.46 -16.25
C GLU A 287 14.96 -7.35 -16.58
N TRP A 288 14.21 -6.58 -15.78
CA TRP A 288 12.80 -6.29 -16.08
C TRP A 288 12.68 -5.49 -17.38
N LEU A 289 13.47 -4.44 -17.56
CA LEU A 289 13.46 -3.58 -18.74
C LEU A 289 13.71 -4.39 -20.01
N LEU A 290 14.77 -5.22 -20.02
CA LEU A 290 15.10 -6.07 -21.16
C LEU A 290 13.95 -6.98 -21.58
N ARG A 291 13.16 -7.49 -20.63
CA ARG A 291 11.95 -8.27 -20.95
C ARG A 291 10.79 -7.40 -21.44
N ALA A 292 10.56 -6.24 -20.83
CA ALA A 292 9.45 -5.36 -21.15
C ALA A 292 9.57 -4.74 -22.55
N VAL A 293 10.80 -4.33 -22.93
CA VAL A 293 11.06 -3.68 -24.23
C VAL A 293 11.35 -4.67 -25.36
N ALA A 294 11.32 -5.98 -25.12
CA ALA A 294 11.59 -7.00 -26.15
C ALA A 294 10.66 -6.82 -27.35
N GLY A 295 11.23 -6.80 -28.57
CA GLY A 295 10.50 -6.62 -29.84
C GLY A 295 11.15 -5.57 -30.72
N SER A 296 10.37 -4.98 -31.63
CA SER A 296 10.83 -3.89 -32.48
C SER A 296 10.98 -2.58 -31.68
N PRO A 297 12.00 -1.77 -31.95
CA PRO A 297 12.08 -0.41 -31.38
C PRO A 297 10.86 0.45 -31.66
N ASP A 298 10.17 0.24 -32.79
CA ASP A 298 8.94 0.95 -33.16
C ASP A 298 7.75 0.62 -32.22
N ASP A 299 7.83 -0.52 -31.52
CA ASP A 299 6.80 -0.99 -30.57
C ASP A 299 7.11 -0.57 -29.13
N LEU A 300 8.15 0.23 -28.89
CA LEU A 300 8.54 0.69 -27.57
C LEU A 300 7.45 1.61 -27.00
N GLN A 301 6.97 1.25 -25.79
CA GLN A 301 6.04 2.08 -25.04
C GLN A 301 6.78 2.89 -23.97
N ILE A 302 6.19 4.00 -23.55
CA ILE A 302 6.76 4.86 -22.50
C ILE A 302 6.51 4.32 -21.09
N LEU A 303 5.51 3.43 -20.94
CA LEU A 303 5.17 2.78 -19.66
C LEU A 303 4.63 1.37 -19.89
N TYR A 304 4.77 0.54 -18.88
CA TYR A 304 4.36 -0.86 -18.84
C TYR A 304 3.76 -1.20 -17.48
N GLY A 305 2.97 -2.29 -17.40
CA GLY A 305 2.58 -2.84 -16.10
C GLY A 305 3.77 -3.43 -15.34
N VAL A 306 3.63 -3.65 -14.04
CA VAL A 306 4.72 -4.17 -13.17
C VAL A 306 5.29 -5.52 -13.63
N THR A 307 4.52 -6.32 -14.35
CA THR A 307 4.95 -7.59 -14.94
C THR A 307 5.48 -7.47 -16.37
N GLY A 308 5.57 -6.26 -16.92
CA GLY A 308 5.94 -6.00 -18.33
C GLY A 308 4.75 -6.07 -19.28
N VAL A 309 3.50 -6.13 -18.79
CA VAL A 309 2.32 -6.14 -19.64
C VAL A 309 2.19 -4.81 -20.41
N ARG A 310 1.83 -4.91 -21.72
CA ARG A 310 1.78 -3.77 -22.64
C ARG A 310 0.38 -3.18 -22.82
N ARG A 311 -0.68 -3.96 -22.55
CA ARG A 311 -2.07 -3.52 -22.71
C ARG A 311 -2.53 -2.88 -21.42
N LEU A 312 -2.64 -1.56 -21.43
CA LEU A 312 -3.00 -0.72 -20.29
C LEU A 312 -4.23 0.11 -20.67
N ASP A 313 -5.28 -0.57 -21.15
CA ASP A 313 -6.49 0.10 -21.60
C ASP A 313 -7.09 0.95 -20.49
N GLU A 314 -7.41 2.20 -20.79
CA GLU A 314 -7.92 3.18 -19.83
C GLU A 314 -9.44 3.12 -19.75
N TYR A 315 -9.97 3.10 -18.53
CA TYR A 315 -11.40 3.10 -18.23
C TYR A 315 -11.73 4.15 -17.19
N GLU A 316 -12.92 4.73 -17.26
CA GLU A 316 -13.44 5.63 -16.25
C GLU A 316 -14.36 4.89 -15.28
N LEU A 317 -14.18 5.14 -13.97
CA LEU A 317 -14.99 4.56 -12.90
C LEU A 317 -16.03 5.61 -12.45
N ALA A 318 -17.19 5.62 -13.11
CA ALA A 318 -18.21 6.65 -12.93
C ALA A 318 -18.86 6.68 -11.53
N TRP A 319 -18.71 5.61 -10.73
CA TRP A 319 -19.25 5.52 -9.37
C TRP A 319 -18.37 6.16 -8.30
N LEU A 320 -17.10 6.51 -8.63
CA LEU A 320 -16.19 7.18 -7.72
C LEU A 320 -16.16 8.69 -8.00
N PRO A 321 -16.39 9.54 -7.01
CA PRO A 321 -16.35 11.00 -7.18
C PRO A 321 -14.93 11.56 -7.40
N GLY A 322 -13.88 10.76 -7.13
CA GLY A 322 -12.48 11.17 -7.14
C GLY A 322 -12.05 11.91 -5.88
N TYR A 323 -10.72 11.96 -5.66
CA TYR A 323 -10.11 12.69 -4.55
C TYR A 323 -10.52 14.17 -4.62
N GLU A 324 -11.05 14.69 -3.50
CA GLU A 324 -11.59 16.05 -3.42
C GLU A 324 -12.56 16.40 -4.58
N LYS A 325 -13.38 15.41 -5.01
CA LYS A 325 -14.33 15.53 -6.12
C LYS A 325 -13.67 15.77 -7.49
N SER A 326 -12.43 15.33 -7.66
CA SER A 326 -11.69 15.43 -8.91
C SER A 326 -12.03 14.24 -9.82
N ALA A 327 -13.04 14.39 -10.64
CA ALA A 327 -13.49 13.38 -11.60
C ALA A 327 -12.91 13.68 -13.00
N PRO A 328 -12.80 12.65 -13.88
CA PRO A 328 -13.13 11.25 -13.64
C PRO A 328 -12.03 10.50 -12.88
N VAL A 329 -12.41 9.41 -12.21
CA VAL A 329 -11.46 8.40 -11.72
C VAL A 329 -11.15 7.46 -12.88
N ARG A 330 -9.86 7.17 -13.13
CA ARG A 330 -9.41 6.32 -14.23
C ARG A 330 -8.59 5.14 -13.71
N ILE A 331 -8.68 4.02 -14.40
CA ILE A 331 -7.78 2.87 -14.27
C ILE A 331 -7.24 2.53 -15.66
N GLY A 332 -6.03 1.97 -15.72
CA GLY A 332 -5.31 1.91 -16.98
C GLY A 332 -4.69 3.27 -17.33
N ASN A 333 -3.90 3.32 -18.41
CA ASN A 333 -3.27 4.58 -18.82
C ASN A 333 -3.05 4.62 -20.33
N ALA A 334 -3.82 5.45 -21.01
CA ALA A 334 -3.76 5.62 -22.46
C ALA A 334 -2.43 6.21 -22.97
N ALA A 335 -1.62 6.81 -22.08
CA ALA A 335 -0.28 7.28 -22.43
C ALA A 335 0.65 6.16 -22.93
N ALA A 336 0.34 4.89 -22.62
CA ALA A 336 1.06 3.74 -23.19
C ALA A 336 1.11 3.74 -24.73
N ARG A 337 0.17 4.45 -25.38
CA ARG A 337 0.11 4.57 -26.84
C ARG A 337 0.74 5.85 -27.39
N GLN A 338 1.30 6.70 -26.51
CA GLN A 338 1.95 7.94 -26.93
C GLN A 338 3.37 7.66 -27.37
N PHE A 339 3.81 8.42 -28.37
CA PHE A 339 5.21 8.50 -28.75
C PHE A 339 5.88 9.64 -27.97
N GLN A 340 6.93 9.32 -27.21
CA GLN A 340 7.76 10.30 -26.52
C GLN A 340 9.22 10.04 -26.87
N LEU A 341 9.90 11.04 -27.42
CA LEU A 341 11.23 10.89 -27.99
C LEU A 341 12.31 10.61 -26.93
N ASP A 342 12.13 11.13 -25.73
CA ASP A 342 13.03 10.96 -24.59
C ASP A 342 13.19 9.50 -24.15
N VAL A 343 12.16 8.65 -24.32
CA VAL A 343 12.18 7.27 -23.87
C VAL A 343 13.33 6.44 -24.47
N TYR A 344 13.73 6.73 -25.68
CA TYR A 344 14.86 6.02 -26.33
C TYR A 344 16.19 6.35 -25.65
N GLY A 345 16.39 7.62 -25.26
CA GLY A 345 17.54 8.04 -24.49
C GLY A 345 17.57 7.39 -23.11
N GLU A 346 16.43 7.37 -22.40
CA GLU A 346 16.29 6.77 -21.09
C GLU A 346 16.59 5.25 -21.10
N VAL A 347 16.10 4.53 -22.12
CA VAL A 347 16.40 3.10 -22.30
C VAL A 347 17.90 2.89 -22.51
N MET A 348 18.53 3.69 -23.37
CA MET A 348 19.97 3.58 -23.63
C MET A 348 20.80 3.90 -22.40
N ASP A 349 20.45 4.93 -21.65
CA ASP A 349 21.12 5.31 -20.40
C ASP A 349 21.01 4.20 -19.34
N THR A 350 19.84 3.60 -19.20
CA THR A 350 19.59 2.49 -18.27
C THR A 350 20.38 1.22 -18.63
N LEU A 351 20.63 0.98 -19.93
CA LEU A 351 21.36 -0.22 -20.40
C LEU A 351 22.87 -0.05 -20.37
N HIS A 352 23.37 1.15 -20.30
CA HIS A 352 24.80 1.47 -20.21
C HIS A 352 25.30 1.31 -18.78
#